data_fa85fdf51bf22d8c56e12119e4cba3e5
#
_entry.id   fa85fdf51bf22d8c56e12119e4cba3e5
#
_cell.length_a   1.000
_cell.length_b   1.000
_cell.length_c   1.000
_cell.angle_alpha   90.00
_cell.angle_beta   90.00
_cell.angle_gamma   90.00
#
_symmetry.space_group_name_H-M   'P 1'
#
loop_
_entity.id
_entity.type
_entity.pdbx_description
1 polymer ?
#
loop_
_entity_poly.entity_id
_entity_poly.type
_entity_poly.pdbx_seq_one_letter_code
_entity_poly.pdbx_strand_id
1 'polypeptide(L)'
;KIDLNLQINKNLYKQMLFIFNNAKKTSSWKHHKLGDVLTFYDNLRKPLSSIQREKMAHIYPYYGATSIVDYVEDYLFDGTYILISEDGANVVDALGHPLTQYTYGKFWVNNHAHVARGSSGYSEALIYAMLGTLNMQSIVTGAAQPKINQANLRNFETVLPENEEAQVLSVILTPMLQQMLYYDQENERLSTLRDTLLPQLMSGELDISAIDL
;
A
#
# COMPACT_ATOMS: atom_id res chain seq x y z
N LYS A 1 -19.72 -7.96 6.38
CA LYS A 1 -19.37 -7.18 5.18
C LYS A 1 -17.86 -6.90 5.12
N ILE A 2 -17.19 -6.53 6.23
CA ILE A 2 -15.73 -6.31 6.28
C ILE A 2 -14.97 -7.52 5.73
N ASP A 3 -15.25 -8.72 6.21
CA ASP A 3 -14.58 -9.94 5.74
C ASP A 3 -14.78 -10.19 4.24
N LEU A 4 -15.98 -9.90 3.73
CA LEU A 4 -16.26 -9.99 2.30
C LEU A 4 -15.41 -9.00 1.49
N ASN A 5 -15.33 -7.76 1.94
CA ASN A 5 -14.51 -6.73 1.29
C ASN A 5 -13.02 -7.12 1.28
N LEU A 6 -12.51 -7.67 2.38
CA LEU A 6 -11.13 -8.17 2.45
C LEU A 6 -10.88 -9.32 1.46
N GLN A 7 -11.86 -10.23 1.30
CA GLN A 7 -11.77 -11.32 0.31
C GLN A 7 -11.80 -10.77 -1.12
N ILE A 8 -12.66 -9.78 -1.39
CA ILE A 8 -12.73 -9.12 -2.71
C ILE A 8 -11.39 -8.44 -3.01
N ASN A 9 -10.82 -7.66 -2.07
CA ASN A 9 -9.52 -7.01 -2.25
C ASN A 9 -8.40 -8.02 -2.54
N LYS A 10 -8.37 -9.12 -1.80
CA LYS A 10 -7.43 -10.21 -2.06
C LYS A 10 -7.59 -10.81 -3.46
N ASN A 11 -8.82 -10.96 -3.94
CA ASN A 11 -9.09 -11.49 -5.28
C ASN A 11 -8.72 -10.47 -6.37
N LEU A 12 -9.04 -9.20 -6.20
CA LEU A 12 -8.64 -8.11 -7.12
C LEU A 12 -7.11 -8.05 -7.24
N TYR A 13 -6.39 -8.09 -6.13
CA TYR A 13 -4.94 -8.12 -6.16
C TYR A 13 -4.39 -9.32 -6.93
N LYS A 14 -4.90 -10.53 -6.68
CA LYS A 14 -4.50 -11.73 -7.44
C LYS A 14 -4.78 -11.59 -8.94
N GLN A 15 -5.91 -10.97 -9.31
CA GLN A 15 -6.24 -10.70 -10.71
C GLN A 15 -5.25 -9.69 -11.32
N MET A 16 -4.88 -8.63 -10.60
CA MET A 16 -3.86 -7.69 -11.06
C MET A 16 -2.53 -8.39 -11.35
N LEU A 17 -2.06 -9.25 -10.43
CA LEU A 17 -0.85 -10.05 -10.63
C LEU A 17 -0.95 -11.00 -11.83
N PHE A 18 -2.11 -11.63 -12.01
CA PHE A 18 -2.37 -12.52 -13.13
C PHE A 18 -2.33 -11.78 -14.48
N ILE A 19 -3.01 -10.62 -14.57
CA ILE A 19 -3.01 -9.77 -15.77
C ILE A 19 -1.59 -9.33 -16.12
N PHE A 20 -0.84 -8.83 -15.14
CA PHE A 20 0.54 -8.41 -15.32
C PHE A 20 1.44 -9.55 -15.81
N ASN A 21 1.39 -10.71 -15.14
CA ASN A 21 2.20 -11.86 -15.50
C ASN A 21 1.84 -12.45 -16.88
N ASN A 22 0.58 -12.40 -17.29
CA ASN A 22 0.18 -12.87 -18.64
C ASN A 22 0.66 -11.91 -19.71
N ALA A 23 0.52 -10.60 -19.53
CA ALA A 23 1.03 -9.61 -20.46
C ALA A 23 2.57 -9.77 -20.61
N LYS A 24 3.29 -9.95 -19.51
CA LYS A 24 4.74 -10.20 -19.54
C LYS A 24 5.16 -11.42 -20.38
N LYS A 25 4.34 -12.47 -20.45
CA LYS A 25 4.64 -13.70 -21.19
C LYS A 25 4.47 -13.53 -22.71
N THR A 26 3.62 -12.61 -23.14
CA THR A 26 3.18 -12.45 -24.54
C THR A 26 3.89 -11.33 -25.27
N SER A 27 4.67 -10.51 -24.56
CA SER A 27 5.26 -9.28 -25.08
C SER A 27 6.76 -9.20 -24.82
N SER A 28 7.45 -8.43 -25.66
CA SER A 28 8.89 -8.15 -25.51
C SER A 28 9.08 -6.91 -24.65
N TRP A 29 9.12 -7.10 -23.33
CA TRP A 29 9.33 -6.02 -22.37
C TRP A 29 10.81 -5.68 -22.23
N LYS A 30 11.11 -4.45 -21.87
CA LYS A 30 12.48 -3.98 -21.71
C LYS A 30 12.93 -3.98 -20.24
N HIS A 31 14.25 -4.07 -20.07
CA HIS A 31 14.88 -3.95 -18.75
C HIS A 31 14.89 -2.50 -18.31
N HIS A 32 14.48 -2.28 -17.07
CA HIS A 32 14.48 -1.00 -16.37
C HIS A 32 15.03 -1.18 -14.97
N LYS A 33 15.70 -0.16 -14.44
CA LYS A 33 15.94 -0.05 -13.01
C LYS A 33 14.71 0.55 -12.36
N LEU A 34 14.40 0.13 -11.12
CA LEU A 34 13.28 0.72 -10.39
C LEU A 34 13.42 2.23 -10.22
N GLY A 35 14.66 2.74 -10.11
CA GLY A 35 14.93 4.16 -10.04
C GLY A 35 14.55 4.97 -11.28
N ASP A 36 14.37 4.32 -12.44
CA ASP A 36 13.99 4.96 -13.70
C ASP A 36 12.46 5.05 -13.86
N VAL A 37 11.73 4.19 -13.16
CA VAL A 37 10.26 4.05 -13.25
C VAL A 37 9.53 4.43 -11.98
N LEU A 38 10.25 4.73 -10.90
CA LEU A 38 9.74 5.20 -9.61
C LEU A 38 10.37 6.54 -9.22
N THR A 39 9.54 7.45 -8.77
CA THR A 39 9.97 8.63 -8.03
C THR A 39 9.85 8.35 -6.53
N PHE A 40 10.94 8.53 -5.79
CA PHE A 40 11.00 8.33 -4.34
C PHE A 40 10.88 9.64 -3.59
N TYR A 41 10.12 9.62 -2.50
CA TYR A 41 9.82 10.77 -1.63
C TYR A 41 10.30 10.59 -0.19
N ASP A 42 11.28 9.72 0.03
CA ASP A 42 11.81 9.37 1.35
C ASP A 42 12.34 10.56 2.13
N ASN A 43 12.83 11.58 1.42
CA ASN A 43 13.31 12.82 2.00
C ASN A 43 12.21 13.67 2.69
N LEU A 44 10.95 13.39 2.41
CA LEU A 44 9.80 14.07 3.02
C LEU A 44 9.30 13.37 4.29
N ARG A 45 9.77 12.15 4.57
CA ARG A 45 9.35 11.39 5.75
C ARG A 45 9.83 12.06 7.04
N LYS A 46 8.99 12.01 8.08
CA LYS A 46 9.33 12.46 9.44
C LYS A 46 8.87 11.43 10.45
N PRO A 47 9.80 10.72 11.12
CA PRO A 47 9.41 9.83 12.21
C PRO A 47 8.92 10.65 13.41
N LEU A 48 7.82 10.23 14.01
CA LEU A 48 7.29 10.78 15.26
C LEU A 48 7.41 9.71 16.33
N SER A 49 7.88 10.10 17.52
CA SER A 49 7.88 9.23 18.68
C SER A 49 6.46 8.97 19.17
N SER A 50 6.25 7.88 19.95
CA SER A 50 4.96 7.58 20.57
C SER A 50 4.47 8.75 21.44
N ILE A 51 5.37 9.35 22.24
CA ILE A 51 5.05 10.49 23.12
C ILE A 51 4.55 11.71 22.32
N GLN A 52 5.09 11.92 21.11
CA GLN A 52 4.61 13.01 20.24
C GLN A 52 3.20 12.69 19.72
N ARG A 53 2.98 11.46 19.23
CA ARG A 53 1.69 11.05 18.68
C ARG A 53 0.56 11.03 19.69
N GLU A 54 0.84 10.57 20.94
CA GLU A 54 -0.14 10.58 22.04
C GLU A 54 -0.74 11.96 22.36
N LYS A 55 -0.03 13.03 21.97
CA LYS A 55 -0.48 14.42 22.21
C LYS A 55 -1.24 15.02 21.04
N MET A 56 -1.33 14.29 19.92
CA MET A 56 -1.94 14.75 18.67
C MET A 56 -3.40 14.29 18.57
N ALA A 57 -4.21 15.03 17.84
CA ALA A 57 -5.51 14.54 17.41
C ALA A 57 -5.34 13.41 16.37
N HIS A 58 -6.10 12.32 16.54
CA HIS A 58 -6.00 11.12 15.70
C HIS A 58 -6.86 11.28 14.44
N ILE A 59 -6.39 12.05 13.44
CA ILE A 59 -7.15 12.41 12.23
C ILE A 59 -6.65 11.65 11.00
N TYR A 60 -5.33 11.68 10.74
CA TYR A 60 -4.74 11.11 9.53
C TYR A 60 -3.92 9.85 9.84
N PRO A 61 -3.96 8.83 8.99
CA PRO A 61 -3.21 7.59 9.22
C PRO A 61 -1.71 7.83 9.21
N TYR A 62 -1.03 7.24 10.20
CA TYR A 62 0.42 7.22 10.35
C TYR A 62 0.95 5.82 9.98
N TYR A 63 1.59 5.72 8.82
CA TYR A 63 2.07 4.46 8.28
C TYR A 63 3.44 4.08 8.84
N GLY A 64 3.56 2.79 9.20
CA GLY A 64 4.81 2.10 9.49
C GLY A 64 5.32 1.30 8.31
N ALA A 65 6.16 0.30 8.59
CA ALA A 65 6.76 -0.57 7.59
C ALA A 65 5.72 -1.32 6.74
N THR A 66 4.65 -1.85 7.37
CA THR A 66 3.70 -2.76 6.72
C THR A 66 2.23 -2.49 7.02
N SER A 67 1.94 -1.50 7.87
CA SER A 67 0.56 -1.17 8.29
C SER A 67 0.45 0.26 8.81
N ILE A 68 -0.78 0.73 8.98
CA ILE A 68 -1.07 1.89 9.82
C ILE A 68 -0.74 1.49 11.26
N VAL A 69 0.10 2.27 11.91
CA VAL A 69 0.54 2.03 13.31
C VAL A 69 -0.07 3.01 14.29
N ASP A 70 -0.64 4.12 13.80
CA ASP A 70 -1.25 5.17 14.61
C ASP A 70 -2.04 6.15 13.72
N TYR A 71 -2.63 7.19 14.34
CA TYR A 71 -3.20 8.35 13.66
C TYR A 71 -2.60 9.62 14.26
N VAL A 72 -2.48 10.68 13.42
CA VAL A 72 -1.86 11.97 13.79
C VAL A 72 -2.70 13.14 13.29
N GLU A 73 -2.45 14.35 13.82
CA GLU A 73 -3.27 15.54 13.55
C GLU A 73 -3.01 16.20 12.20
N ASP A 74 -1.86 15.90 11.57
CA ASP A 74 -1.42 16.51 10.31
C ASP A 74 -0.94 15.43 9.32
N TYR A 75 -0.61 15.81 8.10
CA TYR A 75 -0.18 14.91 7.05
C TYR A 75 1.05 15.44 6.30
N LEU A 76 1.83 14.54 5.71
CA LEU A 76 2.99 14.87 4.86
C LEU A 76 2.71 14.64 3.39
N PHE A 77 1.74 13.77 3.09
CA PHE A 77 1.42 13.32 1.73
C PHE A 77 -0.07 13.46 1.48
N ASP A 78 -0.44 13.78 0.24
CA ASP A 78 -1.82 13.77 -0.25
C ASP A 78 -1.84 13.14 -1.67
N GLY A 79 -2.64 12.12 -1.87
CA GLY A 79 -2.77 11.38 -3.13
C GLY A 79 -2.48 9.89 -2.99
N THR A 80 -2.28 9.21 -4.15
CA THR A 80 -1.98 7.78 -4.20
C THR A 80 -0.48 7.55 -4.26
N TYR A 81 0.03 6.73 -3.34
CA TYR A 81 1.44 6.34 -3.24
C TYR A 81 1.56 4.85 -2.97
N ILE A 82 2.73 4.32 -3.25
CA ILE A 82 3.14 2.97 -2.87
C ILE A 82 4.17 3.08 -1.76
N LEU A 83 3.92 2.39 -0.66
CA LEU A 83 4.88 2.23 0.42
C LEU A 83 5.55 0.86 0.27
N ILE A 84 6.87 0.83 0.33
CA ILE A 84 7.68 -0.39 0.25
C ILE A 84 8.43 -0.52 1.56
N SER A 85 8.28 -1.64 2.27
CA SER A 85 8.93 -1.85 3.57
C SER A 85 10.45 -1.66 3.44
N GLU A 86 11.00 -0.74 4.25
CA GLU A 86 12.43 -0.45 4.30
C GLU A 86 13.15 -1.35 5.30
N ASP A 87 12.61 -1.49 6.51
CA ASP A 87 13.18 -2.34 7.56
C ASP A 87 12.06 -2.85 8.51
N GLY A 88 12.40 -3.84 9.34
CA GLY A 88 11.47 -4.43 10.29
C GLY A 88 11.72 -5.91 10.51
N ALA A 89 10.72 -6.62 11.05
CA ALA A 89 10.78 -8.07 11.25
C ALA A 89 10.92 -8.82 9.91
N ASN A 90 10.21 -8.32 8.88
CA ASN A 90 10.32 -8.80 7.50
C ASN A 90 10.18 -7.61 6.55
N VAL A 91 10.88 -7.65 5.43
CA VAL A 91 10.77 -6.68 4.33
C VAL A 91 10.31 -7.33 3.03
N VAL A 92 10.33 -8.68 3.00
CA VAL A 92 9.82 -9.53 1.91
C VAL A 92 8.96 -10.65 2.50
N ASP A 93 8.06 -11.20 1.69
CA ASP A 93 7.28 -12.38 2.03
C ASP A 93 8.10 -13.69 1.87
N ALA A 94 7.47 -14.84 2.09
CA ALA A 94 8.11 -16.15 1.96
C ALA A 94 8.57 -16.50 0.52
N LEU A 95 8.09 -15.79 -0.49
CA LEU A 95 8.48 -15.92 -1.89
C LEU A 95 9.53 -14.88 -2.31
N GLY A 96 9.91 -13.98 -1.39
CA GLY A 96 10.84 -12.89 -1.63
C GLY A 96 10.20 -11.64 -2.22
N HIS A 97 8.87 -11.57 -2.32
CA HIS A 97 8.21 -10.36 -2.80
C HIS A 97 8.29 -9.25 -1.75
N PRO A 98 8.56 -7.98 -2.14
CA PRO A 98 8.62 -6.89 -1.20
C PRO A 98 7.27 -6.69 -0.51
N LEU A 99 7.29 -6.43 0.80
CA LEU A 99 6.08 -6.05 1.51
C LEU A 99 5.70 -4.62 1.13
N THR A 100 4.55 -4.48 0.49
CA THR A 100 4.07 -3.21 -0.06
C THR A 100 2.69 -2.87 0.46
N GLN A 101 2.44 -1.57 0.60
CA GLN A 101 1.13 -0.99 0.84
C GLN A 101 0.85 0.04 -0.24
N TYR A 102 -0.39 0.26 -0.60
CA TYR A 102 -0.82 1.42 -1.35
C TYR A 102 -1.59 2.36 -0.41
N THR A 103 -1.45 3.66 -0.63
CA THR A 103 -2.08 4.69 0.19
C THR A 103 -2.87 5.63 -0.69
N TYR A 104 -3.80 6.35 -0.10
CA TYR A 104 -4.58 7.37 -0.79
C TYR A 104 -4.95 8.50 0.17
N GLY A 105 -5.22 9.68 -0.41
CA GLY A 105 -5.61 10.85 0.37
C GLY A 105 -4.48 11.34 1.28
N LYS A 106 -4.85 11.88 2.43
CA LYS A 106 -3.93 12.51 3.38
C LYS A 106 -3.38 11.50 4.38
N PHE A 107 -2.05 11.41 4.50
CA PHE A 107 -1.40 10.47 5.41
C PHE A 107 0.01 10.92 5.82
N TRP A 108 0.55 10.29 6.84
CA TRP A 108 1.91 10.46 7.34
C TRP A 108 2.67 9.14 7.27
N VAL A 109 3.97 9.18 7.01
CA VAL A 109 4.84 7.99 6.95
C VAL A 109 6.07 8.20 7.83
N ASN A 110 6.42 7.16 8.58
CA ASN A 110 7.68 7.10 9.31
C ASN A 110 8.87 6.71 8.38
N ASN A 111 10.03 6.42 8.96
CA ASN A 111 11.24 6.03 8.23
C ASN A 111 11.37 4.51 7.98
N HIS A 112 10.34 3.71 8.27
CA HIS A 112 10.37 2.25 8.09
C HIS A 112 9.77 1.78 6.75
N ALA A 113 9.29 2.70 5.92
CA ALA A 113 8.83 2.41 4.56
C ALA A 113 9.34 3.45 3.57
N HIS A 114 9.81 3.01 2.41
CA HIS A 114 10.05 3.89 1.26
C HIS A 114 8.72 4.40 0.71
N VAL A 115 8.69 5.66 0.31
CA VAL A 115 7.50 6.30 -0.30
C VAL A 115 7.77 6.53 -1.77
N ALA A 116 6.97 5.92 -2.63
CA ALA A 116 7.19 5.98 -4.07
C ALA A 116 5.90 6.22 -4.86
N ARG A 117 6.07 6.79 -6.05
CA ARG A 117 5.04 6.87 -7.10
C ARG A 117 5.59 6.37 -8.41
N GLY A 118 4.71 5.91 -9.28
CA GLY A 118 5.06 5.64 -10.67
C GLY A 118 5.52 6.91 -11.38
N SER A 119 6.50 6.79 -12.25
CA SER A 119 7.03 7.86 -13.11
C SER A 119 7.14 7.39 -14.55
N SER A 120 7.50 8.27 -15.47
CA SER A 120 7.76 7.92 -16.87
C SER A 120 6.57 7.23 -17.57
N GLY A 121 5.33 7.55 -17.18
CA GLY A 121 4.12 6.98 -17.79
C GLY A 121 3.61 5.69 -17.13
N TYR A 122 4.26 5.19 -16.08
CA TYR A 122 3.80 4.04 -15.30
C TYR A 122 2.86 4.48 -14.18
N SER A 123 1.65 3.93 -14.13
CA SER A 123 0.69 4.20 -13.05
C SER A 123 1.08 3.48 -11.76
N GLU A 124 0.62 3.99 -10.62
CA GLU A 124 0.79 3.34 -9.32
C GLU A 124 0.22 1.92 -9.32
N ALA A 125 -0.90 1.68 -10.03
CA ALA A 125 -1.52 0.35 -10.13
C ALA A 125 -0.62 -0.64 -10.90
N LEU A 126 0.01 -0.20 -11.99
CA LEU A 126 0.93 -1.03 -12.76
C LEU A 126 2.19 -1.35 -11.93
N ILE A 127 2.75 -0.35 -11.26
CA ILE A 127 3.90 -0.53 -10.37
C ILE A 127 3.55 -1.45 -9.19
N TYR A 128 2.38 -1.28 -8.59
CA TYR A 128 1.93 -2.14 -7.48
C TYR A 128 1.82 -3.61 -7.90
N ALA A 129 1.22 -3.88 -9.08
CA ALA A 129 1.17 -5.22 -9.64
C ALA A 129 2.58 -5.77 -9.94
N MET A 130 3.46 -4.97 -10.55
CA MET A 130 4.84 -5.36 -10.82
C MET A 130 5.57 -5.76 -9.53
N LEU A 131 5.56 -4.91 -8.50
CA LEU A 131 6.26 -5.17 -7.24
C LEU A 131 5.82 -6.51 -6.62
N GLY A 132 4.54 -6.85 -6.68
CA GLY A 132 4.02 -8.13 -6.20
C GLY A 132 4.48 -9.37 -6.99
N THR A 133 5.23 -9.19 -8.07
CA THR A 133 5.81 -10.30 -8.87
C THR A 133 7.34 -10.39 -8.78
N LEU A 134 8.00 -9.43 -8.14
CA LEU A 134 9.45 -9.38 -8.06
C LEU A 134 9.98 -10.16 -6.85
N ASN A 135 11.02 -10.96 -7.04
CA ASN A 135 11.76 -11.51 -5.92
C ASN A 135 12.95 -10.59 -5.60
N MET A 136 12.86 -9.90 -4.47
CA MET A 136 13.87 -8.93 -3.98
C MET A 136 14.77 -9.49 -2.87
N GLN A 137 14.74 -10.80 -2.61
CA GLN A 137 15.54 -11.42 -1.56
C GLN A 137 17.03 -11.10 -1.70
N SER A 138 17.53 -10.98 -2.93
CA SER A 138 18.95 -10.70 -3.23
C SER A 138 19.44 -9.32 -2.77
N ILE A 139 18.53 -8.36 -2.56
CA ILE A 139 18.87 -7.01 -2.11
C ILE A 139 18.54 -6.76 -0.64
N VAL A 140 18.00 -7.77 0.05
CA VAL A 140 17.78 -7.70 1.50
C VAL A 140 19.12 -7.82 2.21
N THR A 141 19.40 -6.88 3.10
CA THR A 141 20.62 -6.83 3.93
C THR A 141 20.23 -6.93 5.41
N GLY A 142 21.21 -7.20 6.29
CA GLY A 142 20.98 -7.26 7.73
C GLY A 142 20.40 -8.60 8.21
N ALA A 143 21.24 -9.45 8.84
CA ALA A 143 20.84 -10.78 9.30
C ALA A 143 19.86 -10.73 10.49
N ALA A 144 20.05 -9.78 11.41
CA ALA A 144 19.20 -9.65 12.61
C ALA A 144 17.99 -8.74 12.38
N GLN A 145 18.15 -7.73 11.53
CA GLN A 145 17.07 -6.82 11.13
C GLN A 145 17.11 -6.67 9.62
N PRO A 146 16.24 -7.36 8.89
CA PRO A 146 16.16 -7.26 7.45
C PRO A 146 15.91 -5.84 6.98
N LYS A 147 16.64 -5.41 5.94
CA LYS A 147 16.52 -4.07 5.37
C LYS A 147 16.71 -4.09 3.86
N ILE A 148 15.86 -3.35 3.16
CA ILE A 148 16.06 -2.95 1.77
C ILE A 148 16.39 -1.46 1.79
N ASN A 149 17.62 -1.08 1.45
CA ASN A 149 17.98 0.33 1.36
C ASN A 149 17.55 0.92 0.01
N GLN A 150 17.32 2.24 -0.03
CA GLN A 150 16.84 2.92 -1.24
C GLN A 150 17.79 2.77 -2.44
N ALA A 151 19.12 2.75 -2.21
CA ALA A 151 20.08 2.61 -3.30
C ALA A 151 20.00 1.24 -3.98
N ASN A 152 19.86 0.16 -3.19
CA ASN A 152 19.67 -1.19 -3.71
C ASN A 152 18.32 -1.29 -4.43
N LEU A 153 17.24 -0.71 -3.85
CA LEU A 153 15.92 -0.68 -4.44
C LEU A 153 15.93 0.05 -5.79
N ARG A 154 16.55 1.24 -5.88
CA ARG A 154 16.66 2.00 -7.13
C ARG A 154 17.42 1.27 -8.22
N ASN A 155 18.45 0.51 -7.86
CA ASN A 155 19.28 -0.25 -8.81
C ASN A 155 18.74 -1.64 -9.13
N PHE A 156 17.65 -2.07 -8.49
CA PHE A 156 17.03 -3.35 -8.78
C PHE A 156 16.46 -3.36 -10.20
N GLU A 157 16.83 -4.38 -10.98
CA GLU A 157 16.41 -4.51 -12.37
C GLU A 157 15.11 -5.31 -12.48
N THR A 158 14.23 -4.85 -13.34
CA THR A 158 12.97 -5.49 -13.68
C THR A 158 12.70 -5.35 -15.17
N VAL A 159 11.70 -6.05 -15.68
CA VAL A 159 11.20 -5.87 -17.04
C VAL A 159 9.80 -5.27 -17.01
N LEU A 160 9.57 -4.28 -17.85
CA LEU A 160 8.31 -3.56 -17.95
C LEU A 160 7.93 -3.32 -19.41
N PRO A 161 6.63 -3.20 -19.71
CA PRO A 161 6.15 -2.77 -21.01
C PRO A 161 6.53 -1.32 -21.28
N GLU A 162 6.64 -0.95 -22.54
CA GLU A 162 6.88 0.45 -22.92
C GLU A 162 5.61 1.07 -23.53
N ASN A 163 5.54 2.42 -23.46
CA ASN A 163 4.59 3.25 -24.19
C ASN A 163 3.13 2.76 -24.14
N GLU A 164 2.58 2.40 -25.32
CA GLU A 164 1.16 2.05 -25.46
C GLU A 164 0.74 0.85 -24.60
N GLU A 165 1.59 -0.17 -24.49
CA GLU A 165 1.29 -1.35 -23.68
C GLU A 165 1.24 -1.02 -22.18
N ALA A 166 2.15 -0.15 -21.70
CA ALA A 166 2.11 0.35 -20.34
C ALA A 166 0.83 1.15 -20.05
N GLN A 167 0.39 1.95 -21.02
CA GLN A 167 -0.88 2.69 -20.92
C GLN A 167 -2.09 1.74 -20.90
N VAL A 168 -2.13 0.74 -21.78
CA VAL A 168 -3.22 -0.26 -21.79
C VAL A 168 -3.31 -0.98 -20.45
N LEU A 169 -2.19 -1.47 -19.92
CA LEU A 169 -2.16 -2.12 -18.61
C LEU A 169 -2.57 -1.17 -17.48
N SER A 170 -2.12 0.07 -17.53
CA SER A 170 -2.51 1.10 -16.55
C SER A 170 -4.01 1.36 -16.57
N VAL A 171 -4.64 1.44 -17.75
CA VAL A 171 -6.09 1.60 -17.91
C VAL A 171 -6.87 0.42 -17.31
N ILE A 172 -6.34 -0.80 -17.46
CA ILE A 172 -6.98 -2.01 -16.90
C ILE A 172 -6.77 -2.11 -15.39
N LEU A 173 -5.55 -1.85 -14.89
CA LEU A 173 -5.20 -2.08 -13.49
C LEU A 173 -5.65 -0.94 -12.56
N THR A 174 -5.72 0.30 -13.04
CA THR A 174 -6.08 1.45 -12.20
C THR A 174 -7.50 1.33 -11.59
N PRO A 175 -8.55 0.97 -12.34
CA PRO A 175 -9.87 0.75 -11.75
C PRO A 175 -9.90 -0.34 -10.69
N MET A 176 -9.07 -1.39 -10.84
CA MET A 176 -8.98 -2.47 -9.85
C MET A 176 -8.37 -1.98 -8.55
N LEU A 177 -7.28 -1.19 -8.62
CA LEU A 177 -6.69 -0.56 -7.45
C LEU A 177 -7.67 0.43 -6.80
N GLN A 178 -8.38 1.24 -7.58
CA GLN A 178 -9.41 2.17 -7.07
C GLN A 178 -10.54 1.42 -6.36
N GLN A 179 -10.95 0.27 -6.88
CA GLN A 179 -11.97 -0.56 -6.24
C GLN A 179 -11.47 -1.14 -4.91
N MET A 180 -10.20 -1.55 -4.83
CA MET A 180 -9.58 -1.99 -3.58
C MET A 180 -9.57 -0.85 -2.54
N LEU A 181 -9.16 0.35 -2.94
CA LEU A 181 -9.19 1.55 -2.10
C LEU A 181 -10.60 1.85 -1.58
N TYR A 182 -11.62 1.74 -2.44
CA TYR A 182 -13.02 1.93 -2.04
C TYR A 182 -13.44 0.96 -0.94
N TYR A 183 -13.11 -0.32 -1.07
CA TYR A 183 -13.44 -1.32 -0.04
C TYR A 183 -12.67 -1.13 1.26
N ASP A 184 -11.43 -0.64 1.20
CA ASP A 184 -10.68 -0.31 2.41
C ASP A 184 -11.32 0.88 3.15
N GLN A 185 -11.74 1.93 2.44
CA GLN A 185 -12.49 3.06 3.02
C GLN A 185 -13.83 2.61 3.63
N GLU A 186 -14.54 1.72 2.94
CA GLU A 186 -15.79 1.16 3.47
C GLU A 186 -15.54 0.36 4.75
N ASN A 187 -14.46 -0.44 4.79
CA ASN A 187 -14.09 -1.20 5.98
C ASN A 187 -13.74 -0.30 7.16
N GLU A 188 -13.02 0.80 6.95
CA GLU A 188 -12.72 1.80 7.97
C GLU A 188 -14.02 2.41 8.53
N ARG A 189 -14.95 2.81 7.66
CA ARG A 189 -16.26 3.33 8.07
C ARG A 189 -17.07 2.32 8.87
N LEU A 190 -17.12 1.07 8.41
CA LEU A 190 -17.86 -0.01 9.09
C LEU A 190 -17.24 -0.33 10.44
N SER A 191 -15.92 -0.32 10.56
CA SER A 191 -15.23 -0.52 11.83
C SER A 191 -15.53 0.61 12.81
N THR A 192 -15.41 1.86 12.37
CA THR A 192 -15.75 3.04 13.20
C THR A 192 -17.20 2.99 13.66
N LEU A 193 -18.13 2.68 12.76
CA LEU A 193 -19.55 2.57 13.09
C LEU A 193 -19.82 1.47 14.12
N ARG A 194 -19.23 0.27 13.94
CA ARG A 194 -19.33 -0.84 14.89
C ARG A 194 -18.80 -0.42 16.26
N ASP A 195 -17.60 0.16 16.30
CA ASP A 195 -16.91 0.50 17.55
C ASP A 195 -17.60 1.67 18.30
N THR A 196 -18.35 2.51 17.58
CA THR A 196 -19.18 3.58 18.16
C THR A 196 -20.52 3.04 18.67
N LEU A 197 -21.21 2.19 17.89
CA LEU A 197 -22.56 1.74 18.22
C LEU A 197 -22.57 0.60 19.25
N LEU A 198 -21.61 -0.31 19.20
CA LEU A 198 -21.60 -1.49 20.07
C LEU A 198 -21.62 -1.16 21.56
N PRO A 199 -20.82 -0.21 22.10
CA PRO A 199 -20.94 0.21 23.49
C PRO A 199 -22.30 0.80 23.86
N GLN A 200 -22.91 1.60 22.96
CA GLN A 200 -24.21 2.22 23.20
C GLN A 200 -25.34 1.21 23.22
N LEU A 201 -25.26 0.18 22.38
CA LEU A 201 -26.20 -0.95 22.39
C LEU A 201 -26.05 -1.78 23.68
N MET A 202 -24.82 -2.05 24.09
CA MET A 202 -24.53 -2.85 25.30
C MET A 202 -24.92 -2.13 26.59
N SER A 203 -24.83 -0.80 26.63
CA SER A 203 -25.24 0.01 27.77
C SER A 203 -26.75 0.29 27.82
N GLY A 204 -27.49 -0.04 26.74
CA GLY A 204 -28.91 0.31 26.61
C GLY A 204 -29.18 1.79 26.33
N GLU A 205 -28.14 2.56 26.04
CA GLU A 205 -28.27 3.97 25.64
C GLU A 205 -28.91 4.10 24.24
N LEU A 206 -28.66 3.14 23.37
CA LEU A 206 -29.31 3.03 22.05
C LEU A 206 -30.36 1.93 22.10
N ASP A 207 -31.64 2.31 22.03
CA ASP A 207 -32.77 1.38 21.93
C ASP A 207 -33.07 1.05 20.47
N ILE A 208 -32.98 -0.23 20.11
CA ILE A 208 -33.28 -0.74 18.77
C ILE A 208 -34.62 -1.48 18.69
N SER A 209 -35.44 -1.49 19.74
CA SER A 209 -36.69 -2.24 19.81
C SER A 209 -37.74 -1.78 18.74
N ALA A 210 -37.55 -0.60 18.16
CA ALA A 210 -38.38 -0.04 17.12
C ALA A 210 -37.85 -0.21 15.69
N ILE A 211 -36.71 -0.92 15.50
CA ILE A 211 -36.12 -1.16 14.18
C ILE A 211 -36.62 -2.50 13.65
N ASP A 212 -37.41 -2.51 12.58
CA ASP A 212 -37.74 -3.70 11.81
C ASP A 212 -36.49 -4.21 11.09
N LEU A 213 -36.03 -5.43 11.43
CA LEU A 213 -34.84 -6.11 10.85
C LEU A 213 -35.26 -7.01 9.69
#